data_f6ac406b95e8b248d8f4c105278df534
#
_entry.id   f6ac406b95e8b248d8f4c105278df534
#
_cell.length_a   1.000
_cell.length_b   1.000
_cell.length_c   1.000
_cell.angle_alpha   90.00
_cell.angle_beta   90.00
_cell.angle_gamma   90.00
#
_symmetry.space_group_name_H-M   'P 1'
#
loop_
_entity.id
_entity.type
_entity.pdbx_description
1 polymer ?
#
loop_
_entity_poly.entity_id
_entity_poly.type
_entity_poly.pdbx_seq_one_letter_code
_entity_poly.pdbx_strand_id
1 'polypeptide(L)'
;APVRYQRRQAIICTTGLERSPENRRSGGALSSPTKSTRANLTSVMSKLHFYPNLTPREVIKRGAFGGCYFGFPIEEDTNFEYQELFDYHFKDLDTNLYLGETYKPKLNKFTVRSGMDYEYWKAMNWMHERDPYGWFEWWCKYEMGIRGEDDDRQISRWQDFTGMTGRWRHRIYNMTHTTGDWNSSPRIQQSLLHWGYEINREDYMQWCSSNYKTLEDDEWCHYVGLPSPKAYMTY
;
A
#
# COMPACT_ATOMS: atom_id res chain seq x y z
N ALA A 1 -1.87 37.86 21.00
CA ALA A 1 -1.29 37.83 19.67
C ALA A 1 -1.57 36.45 19.06
N PRO A 2 -2.17 36.34 17.84
CA PRO A 2 -2.47 35.06 17.25
C PRO A 2 -1.15 34.41 16.81
N VAL A 3 -0.91 33.19 17.29
CA VAL A 3 0.18 32.34 16.85
C VAL A 3 -0.07 32.01 15.39
N ARG A 4 0.79 32.47 14.50
CA ARG A 4 0.77 32.06 13.08
C ARG A 4 1.17 30.59 13.02
N TYR A 5 0.20 29.73 12.78
CA TYR A 5 0.39 28.32 12.48
C TYR A 5 1.08 28.23 11.11
N GLN A 6 2.35 27.87 11.10
CA GLN A 6 3.03 27.50 9.85
C GLN A 6 2.45 26.17 9.40
N ARG A 7 1.83 26.17 8.22
CA ARG A 7 1.36 24.96 7.52
C ARG A 7 2.52 23.97 7.40
N ARG A 8 2.47 22.88 8.14
CA ARG A 8 3.46 21.81 8.08
C ARG A 8 2.87 20.69 7.23
N GLN A 9 3.60 20.33 6.18
CA GLN A 9 3.23 19.33 5.18
C GLN A 9 3.26 17.93 5.77
N ALA A 10 2.14 17.24 5.71
CA ALA A 10 2.03 15.82 6.02
C ALA A 10 2.38 14.97 4.79
N ILE A 11 2.99 13.84 5.01
CA ILE A 11 3.46 12.96 3.94
C ILE A 11 2.74 11.64 4.04
N ILE A 12 1.85 11.42 3.11
CA ILE A 12 1.09 10.19 2.96
C ILE A 12 1.64 9.39 1.78
N CYS A 13 1.72 8.09 1.96
CA CYS A 13 2.52 7.20 1.16
C CYS A 13 1.95 6.81 -0.20
N THR A 14 2.52 7.33 -1.28
CA THR A 14 2.67 6.61 -2.55
C THR A 14 3.93 7.04 -3.26
N THR A 15 4.54 6.14 -3.96
CA THR A 15 5.73 6.42 -4.79
C THR A 15 5.31 7.20 -6.03
N GLY A 16 5.87 8.37 -6.24
CA GLY A 16 5.61 9.26 -7.37
C GLY A 16 6.08 8.71 -8.73
N LEU A 17 5.53 7.58 -9.16
CA LEU A 17 5.82 6.93 -10.44
C LEU A 17 4.53 6.60 -11.22
N GLU A 18 3.41 7.22 -10.89
CA GLU A 18 2.25 7.17 -11.76
C GLU A 18 2.41 8.17 -12.90
N ARG A 19 2.50 7.65 -14.12
CA ARG A 19 2.47 8.49 -15.35
C ARG A 19 1.09 9.13 -15.44
N SER A 20 1.07 10.43 -15.67
CA SER A 20 -0.13 11.17 -16.08
C SER A 20 -0.80 10.47 -17.27
N PRO A 21 -2.13 10.42 -17.32
CA PRO A 21 -2.83 9.94 -18.50
C PRO A 21 -2.59 10.91 -19.65
N GLU A 22 -1.79 10.50 -20.63
CA GLU A 22 -1.65 11.23 -21.88
C GLU A 22 -2.97 11.25 -22.63
N ASN A 23 -3.35 12.47 -22.99
CA ASN A 23 -4.40 12.91 -23.86
C ASN A 23 -4.51 12.05 -25.14
N ARG A 24 -5.44 11.11 -25.24
CA ARG A 24 -5.86 10.53 -26.51
C ARG A 24 -7.13 11.20 -26.98
N ARG A 25 -6.95 12.19 -27.86
CA ARG A 25 -7.99 12.59 -28.80
C ARG A 25 -8.08 11.55 -29.92
N SER A 26 -9.23 10.94 -30.11
CA SER A 26 -9.78 10.65 -31.41
C SER A 26 -11.21 10.15 -31.27
N GLY A 27 -12.10 10.72 -32.05
CA GLY A 27 -13.51 10.44 -32.05
C GLY A 27 -13.83 9.08 -32.71
N GLY A 28 -14.94 8.52 -32.32
CA GLY A 28 -15.53 7.32 -32.90
C GLY A 28 -16.97 7.16 -32.39
N ALA A 29 -17.90 7.04 -33.32
CA ALA A 29 -19.35 7.13 -33.19
C ALA A 29 -19.97 6.19 -32.12
N LEU A 30 -21.04 6.69 -31.51
CA LEU A 30 -21.99 5.98 -30.65
C LEU A 30 -22.66 4.82 -31.38
N SER A 31 -22.52 3.61 -30.84
CA SER A 31 -23.47 2.52 -31.04
C SER A 31 -24.03 2.10 -29.69
N SER A 32 -25.36 2.03 -29.60
CA SER A 32 -26.08 1.68 -28.37
C SER A 32 -25.78 0.26 -27.92
N PRO A 33 -25.57 -0.01 -26.61
CA PRO A 33 -25.28 -1.35 -26.13
C PRO A 33 -26.56 -2.23 -26.11
N THR A 34 -26.47 -3.39 -26.73
CA THR A 34 -27.50 -4.43 -26.71
C THR A 34 -27.61 -5.08 -25.33
N LYS A 35 -28.82 -5.56 -24.99
CA LYS A 35 -29.20 -6.16 -23.69
C LYS A 35 -28.35 -7.35 -23.20
N SER A 36 -27.43 -7.88 -24.00
CA SER A 36 -26.54 -8.99 -23.67
C SER A 36 -25.36 -8.60 -22.78
N THR A 37 -25.01 -7.31 -22.70
CA THR A 37 -23.83 -6.86 -21.95
C THR A 37 -24.08 -6.76 -20.45
N ARG A 38 -25.34 -6.75 -20.01
CA ARG A 38 -25.70 -6.57 -18.60
C ARG A 38 -25.62 -7.86 -17.77
N ALA A 39 -25.73 -9.04 -18.42
CA ALA A 39 -25.63 -10.35 -17.73
C ALA A 39 -24.17 -10.78 -17.48
N ASN A 40 -23.20 -10.26 -18.24
CA ASN A 40 -21.79 -10.60 -18.08
C ASN A 40 -21.07 -9.73 -17.03
N LEU A 41 -21.64 -8.60 -16.62
CA LEU A 41 -21.06 -7.74 -15.58
C LEU A 41 -21.26 -8.30 -14.16
N THR A 42 -22.25 -9.15 -13.94
CA THR A 42 -22.51 -9.81 -12.65
C THR A 42 -21.66 -11.06 -12.41
N SER A 43 -21.02 -11.62 -13.43
CA SER A 43 -20.19 -12.83 -13.33
C SER A 43 -18.69 -12.56 -13.17
N VAL A 44 -18.25 -11.31 -13.25
CA VAL A 44 -16.82 -10.92 -13.12
C VAL A 44 -16.56 -10.12 -11.83
N MET A 45 -17.44 -10.18 -10.87
CA MET A 45 -17.08 -9.86 -9.49
C MET A 45 -16.27 -11.05 -8.92
N SER A 46 -15.09 -11.32 -9.51
CA SER A 46 -14.05 -12.07 -8.81
C SER A 46 -13.83 -11.33 -7.49
N LYS A 47 -14.12 -12.00 -6.39
CA LYS A 47 -14.01 -11.44 -5.04
C LYS A 47 -12.69 -10.69 -4.94
N LEU A 48 -12.75 -9.38 -4.79
CA LEU A 48 -11.58 -8.58 -4.52
C LEU A 48 -10.98 -9.12 -3.22
N HIS A 49 -9.77 -9.65 -3.30
CA HIS A 49 -9.09 -10.24 -2.15
C HIS A 49 -8.19 -9.20 -1.51
N PHE A 50 -8.40 -8.92 -0.24
CA PHE A 50 -7.60 -8.02 0.56
C PHE A 50 -6.95 -8.79 1.72
N TYR A 51 -5.66 -9.12 1.55
CA TYR A 51 -4.89 -9.92 2.50
C TYR A 51 -3.49 -9.30 2.72
N PRO A 52 -3.39 -8.16 3.40
CA PRO A 52 -2.10 -7.65 3.85
C PRO A 52 -1.47 -8.68 4.81
N ASN A 53 -0.15 -8.84 4.73
CA ASN A 53 0.54 -9.76 5.65
C ASN A 53 0.97 -9.08 6.98
N LEU A 54 0.57 -7.84 7.17
CA LEU A 54 0.72 -7.07 8.39
C LEU A 54 -0.62 -6.48 8.79
N THR A 55 -0.78 -6.21 10.07
CA THR A 55 -1.88 -5.40 10.62
C THR A 55 -1.50 -3.91 10.64
N PRO A 56 -2.47 -2.97 10.73
CA PRO A 56 -2.18 -1.55 10.93
C PRO A 56 -1.25 -1.28 12.13
N ARG A 57 -1.46 -1.99 13.24
CA ARG A 57 -0.59 -1.93 14.42
C ARG A 57 0.85 -2.30 14.10
N GLU A 58 1.05 -3.39 13.38
CA GLU A 58 2.39 -3.85 13.01
C GLU A 58 3.10 -2.89 12.09
N VAL A 59 2.39 -2.27 11.14
CA VAL A 59 2.94 -1.24 10.25
C VAL A 59 3.49 -0.07 11.05
N ILE A 60 2.70 0.47 11.96
CA ILE A 60 3.13 1.59 12.83
C ILE A 60 4.29 1.16 13.74
N LYS A 61 4.18 -0.01 14.39
CA LYS A 61 5.21 -0.52 15.28
C LYS A 61 6.56 -0.76 14.59
N ARG A 62 6.55 -1.16 13.31
CA ARG A 62 7.78 -1.36 12.52
C ARG A 62 8.42 -0.06 12.04
N GLY A 63 7.73 1.06 12.12
CA GLY A 63 8.18 2.36 11.68
C GLY A 63 7.73 2.70 10.26
N ALA A 64 6.67 3.48 10.19
CA ALA A 64 6.05 3.91 8.94
C ALA A 64 5.69 5.40 9.02
N PHE A 65 5.48 6.01 7.85
CA PHE A 65 4.98 7.38 7.69
C PHE A 65 5.79 8.46 8.44
N GLY A 66 7.05 8.17 8.76
CA GLY A 66 7.90 9.10 9.50
C GLY A 66 7.37 9.49 10.88
N GLY A 67 6.44 8.69 11.44
CA GLY A 67 5.84 8.90 12.75
C GLY A 67 4.71 9.94 12.79
N CYS A 68 4.18 10.42 11.66
CA CYS A 68 3.26 11.57 11.66
C CYS A 68 1.96 11.36 10.85
N TYR A 69 1.53 10.11 10.65
CA TYR A 69 0.36 9.86 9.77
C TYR A 69 -0.89 10.59 10.20
N PHE A 70 -1.23 10.55 11.49
CA PHE A 70 -2.39 11.22 12.08
C PHE A 70 -2.01 12.51 12.84
N GLY A 71 -0.77 12.98 12.71
CA GLY A 71 -0.23 14.08 13.54
C GLY A 71 -0.54 15.48 13.04
N PHE A 72 -1.31 15.64 11.98
CA PHE A 72 -1.72 16.95 11.46
C PHE A 72 -3.23 17.08 11.49
N PRO A 73 -3.76 18.28 11.74
CA PRO A 73 -5.19 18.52 11.74
C PRO A 73 -5.72 18.44 10.31
N ILE A 74 -6.87 17.80 10.14
CA ILE A 74 -7.68 17.84 8.92
C ILE A 74 -8.65 19.01 9.03
N GLU A 75 -8.93 19.65 7.89
CA GLU A 75 -9.88 20.78 7.81
C GLU A 75 -11.33 20.28 7.68
N GLU A 76 -11.50 19.02 7.32
CA GLU A 76 -12.80 18.38 7.14
C GLU A 76 -13.45 18.09 8.50
N ASP A 77 -14.71 18.50 8.65
CA ASP A 77 -15.54 18.15 9.81
C ASP A 77 -15.98 16.68 9.68
N THR A 78 -15.24 15.81 10.35
CA THR A 78 -15.56 14.38 10.36
C THR A 78 -16.29 14.05 11.67
N ASN A 79 -17.42 13.37 11.57
CA ASN A 79 -18.10 12.81 12.74
C ASN A 79 -17.45 11.51 13.24
N PHE A 80 -16.20 11.25 12.85
CA PHE A 80 -15.50 10.03 13.22
C PHE A 80 -14.64 10.21 14.46
N GLU A 81 -14.83 9.35 15.45
CA GLU A 81 -14.09 9.37 16.71
C GLU A 81 -12.74 8.69 16.57
N TYR A 82 -11.69 9.45 16.22
CA TYR A 82 -10.33 8.93 16.03
C TYR A 82 -9.76 8.27 17.28
N GLN A 83 -10.22 8.65 18.49
CA GLN A 83 -9.76 8.02 19.72
C GLN A 83 -10.11 6.52 19.75
N GLU A 84 -11.30 6.14 19.26
CA GLU A 84 -11.70 4.74 19.14
C GLU A 84 -10.78 3.95 18.19
N LEU A 85 -10.40 4.54 17.05
CA LEU A 85 -9.45 3.96 16.12
C LEU A 85 -8.06 3.77 16.75
N PHE A 86 -7.60 4.77 17.51
CA PHE A 86 -6.30 4.69 18.18
C PHE A 86 -6.30 3.65 19.30
N ASP A 87 -7.37 3.57 20.08
CA ASP A 87 -7.51 2.56 21.13
C ASP A 87 -7.59 1.14 20.55
N TYR A 88 -8.23 0.97 19.41
CA TYR A 88 -8.36 -0.32 18.73
C TYR A 88 -7.01 -0.79 18.18
N HIS A 89 -6.31 0.06 17.42
CA HIS A 89 -5.11 -0.35 16.69
C HIS A 89 -3.81 -0.04 17.43
N PHE A 90 -3.72 1.08 18.14
CA PHE A 90 -2.44 1.65 18.58
C PHE A 90 -2.31 1.76 20.10
N LYS A 91 -3.26 1.17 20.84
CA LYS A 91 -3.16 1.10 22.31
C LYS A 91 -1.75 0.64 22.73
N ASP A 92 -1.17 1.34 23.69
CA ASP A 92 0.17 1.10 24.26
C ASP A 92 1.35 1.32 23.27
N LEU A 93 1.13 1.89 22.10
CA LEU A 93 2.20 2.37 21.24
C LEU A 93 2.59 3.81 21.61
N ASP A 94 3.89 4.12 21.43
CA ASP A 94 4.36 5.51 21.53
C ASP A 94 3.65 6.38 20.47
N THR A 95 2.98 7.42 20.93
CA THR A 95 2.23 8.36 20.07
C THR A 95 3.13 9.06 19.05
N ASN A 96 4.43 9.20 19.33
CA ASN A 96 5.39 9.72 18.36
C ASN A 96 5.53 8.85 17.08
N LEU A 97 5.01 7.62 17.08
CA LEU A 97 5.03 6.76 15.92
C LEU A 97 3.89 7.05 14.92
N TYR A 98 2.85 7.79 15.32
CA TYR A 98 1.69 8.07 14.45
C TYR A 98 1.06 9.46 14.61
N LEU A 99 1.30 10.16 15.74
CA LEU A 99 0.79 11.52 16.03
C LEU A 99 1.88 12.60 16.03
N GLY A 100 3.08 12.30 15.52
CA GLY A 100 4.14 13.29 15.43
C GLY A 100 3.77 14.46 14.52
N GLU A 101 4.14 15.69 14.88
CA GLU A 101 3.87 16.89 14.09
C GLU A 101 4.71 17.02 12.82
N THR A 102 5.80 16.27 12.73
CA THR A 102 6.76 16.39 11.61
C THR A 102 7.22 15.01 11.17
N TYR A 103 7.37 14.86 9.85
CA TYR A 103 7.89 13.63 9.26
C TYR A 103 9.38 13.44 9.58
N LYS A 104 9.71 12.34 10.22
CA LYS A 104 11.08 11.96 10.60
C LYS A 104 11.48 10.66 9.90
N PRO A 105 12.26 10.71 8.80
CA PRO A 105 12.69 9.50 8.07
C PRO A 105 13.37 8.45 8.96
N LYS A 106 14.03 8.88 10.02
CA LYS A 106 14.70 7.99 10.98
C LYS A 106 13.73 7.08 11.76
N LEU A 107 12.44 7.44 11.83
CA LEU A 107 11.41 6.60 12.43
C LEU A 107 10.89 5.53 11.47
N ASN A 108 11.22 5.62 10.19
CA ASN A 108 10.87 4.58 9.23
C ASN A 108 11.78 3.37 9.39
N LYS A 109 11.22 2.18 9.20
CA LYS A 109 11.96 0.91 9.26
C LYS A 109 13.23 0.92 8.44
N PHE A 110 13.17 1.46 7.24
CA PHE A 110 14.31 1.52 6.30
C PHE A 110 15.03 2.87 6.31
N THR A 111 14.70 3.76 7.26
CA THR A 111 15.33 5.09 7.44
C THR A 111 15.30 6.00 6.20
N VAL A 112 14.44 5.70 5.24
CA VAL A 112 14.26 6.46 4.00
C VAL A 112 12.93 7.17 3.98
N ARG A 113 12.85 8.28 3.26
CA ARG A 113 11.59 8.92 2.93
C ARG A 113 10.90 8.14 1.82
N SER A 114 9.62 7.83 2.02
CA SER A 114 8.76 7.18 1.03
C SER A 114 7.37 7.79 1.06
N GLY A 115 6.78 7.94 -0.11
CA GLY A 115 5.47 8.56 -0.30
C GLY A 115 5.52 10.00 -0.77
N MET A 116 4.35 10.49 -1.18
CA MET A 116 4.09 11.90 -1.51
C MET A 116 3.49 12.58 -0.29
N ASP A 117 3.46 13.92 -0.27
CA ASP A 117 2.83 14.68 0.81
C ASP A 117 1.31 14.80 0.64
N TYR A 118 0.67 15.21 1.71
CA TYR A 118 -0.79 15.38 1.78
C TYR A 118 -1.30 16.38 0.74
N GLU A 119 -0.60 17.50 0.54
CA GLU A 119 -1.00 18.53 -0.43
C GLU A 119 -1.01 17.98 -1.86
N TYR A 120 -0.03 17.14 -2.20
CA TYR A 120 -0.01 16.46 -3.49
C TYR A 120 -1.25 15.55 -3.67
N TRP A 121 -1.61 14.77 -2.63
CA TRP A 121 -2.75 13.89 -2.69
C TRP A 121 -4.08 14.63 -2.83
N LYS A 122 -4.21 15.72 -2.08
CA LYS A 122 -5.37 16.61 -2.17
C LYS A 122 -5.48 17.22 -3.59
N ALA A 123 -4.37 17.70 -4.14
CA ALA A 123 -4.30 18.26 -5.48
C ALA A 123 -4.67 17.24 -6.58
N MET A 124 -4.33 15.96 -6.37
CA MET A 124 -4.66 14.86 -7.29
C MET A 124 -6.08 14.31 -7.09
N ASN A 125 -6.85 14.86 -6.15
CA ASN A 125 -8.19 14.40 -5.79
C ASN A 125 -8.27 12.88 -5.45
N TRP A 126 -7.26 12.38 -4.72
CA TRP A 126 -7.18 10.98 -4.33
C TRP A 126 -7.76 10.69 -2.96
N MET A 127 -8.07 11.75 -2.19
CA MET A 127 -8.68 11.64 -0.87
C MET A 127 -10.17 11.37 -1.01
N HIS A 128 -10.74 10.68 -0.05
CA HIS A 128 -12.17 10.46 0.08
C HIS A 128 -12.65 11.21 1.32
N GLU A 129 -13.81 11.85 1.26
CA GLU A 129 -14.34 12.65 2.38
C GLU A 129 -14.47 11.87 3.68
N ARG A 130 -14.78 10.56 3.58
CA ARG A 130 -14.88 9.66 4.73
C ARG A 130 -13.53 9.28 5.33
N ASP A 131 -12.47 9.34 4.54
CA ASP A 131 -11.12 8.94 4.93
C ASP A 131 -10.11 10.06 4.57
N PRO A 132 -10.18 11.21 5.28
CA PRO A 132 -9.42 12.41 4.94
C PRO A 132 -7.90 12.25 5.13
N TYR A 133 -7.45 11.29 5.92
CA TYR A 133 -6.04 10.89 5.98
C TYR A 133 -5.65 9.87 4.90
N GLY A 134 -6.61 9.34 4.14
CA GLY A 134 -6.40 8.49 2.96
C GLY A 134 -6.33 6.99 3.26
N TRP A 135 -5.58 6.27 2.40
CA TRP A 135 -5.54 4.81 2.35
C TRP A 135 -5.36 4.10 3.70
N PHE A 136 -4.41 4.52 4.52
CA PHE A 136 -4.10 3.81 5.76
C PHE A 136 -5.19 4.01 6.81
N GLU A 137 -5.83 5.17 6.84
CA GLU A 137 -7.03 5.42 7.64
C GLU A 137 -8.18 4.51 7.20
N TRP A 138 -8.48 4.46 5.89
CA TRP A 138 -9.47 3.55 5.34
C TRP A 138 -9.21 2.11 5.81
N TRP A 139 -7.96 1.65 5.74
CA TRP A 139 -7.61 0.30 6.16
C TRP A 139 -7.82 0.10 7.67
N CYS A 140 -7.44 1.04 8.51
CA CYS A 140 -7.74 0.98 9.95
C CYS A 140 -9.24 0.83 10.20
N LYS A 141 -10.07 1.64 9.56
CA LYS A 141 -11.54 1.55 9.64
C LYS A 141 -12.08 0.21 9.12
N TYR A 142 -11.51 -0.27 8.02
CA TYR A 142 -11.89 -1.55 7.43
C TYR A 142 -11.62 -2.72 8.38
N GLU A 143 -10.49 -2.75 9.08
CA GLU A 143 -10.16 -3.75 10.11
C GLU A 143 -11.12 -3.67 11.33
N MET A 144 -11.62 -2.49 11.67
CA MET A 144 -12.65 -2.31 12.70
C MET A 144 -14.04 -2.79 12.24
N GLY A 145 -14.19 -3.26 11.01
CA GLY A 145 -15.47 -3.71 10.46
C GLY A 145 -16.30 -2.60 9.81
N ILE A 146 -15.79 -1.37 9.72
CA ILE A 146 -16.46 -0.26 9.04
C ILE A 146 -16.37 -0.47 7.54
N ARG A 147 -17.50 -0.43 6.85
CA ARG A 147 -17.61 -0.69 5.41
C ARG A 147 -18.22 0.50 4.69
N GLY A 148 -17.89 0.67 3.40
CA GLY A 148 -18.39 1.76 2.59
C GLY A 148 -18.28 1.51 1.09
N GLU A 149 -18.81 2.47 0.33
CA GLU A 149 -18.85 2.41 -1.13
C GLU A 149 -17.45 2.48 -1.78
N ASP A 150 -16.44 2.97 -1.06
CA ASP A 150 -15.07 3.10 -1.54
C ASP A 150 -14.22 1.82 -1.34
N ASP A 151 -14.74 0.81 -0.66
CA ASP A 151 -13.98 -0.39 -0.29
C ASP A 151 -13.40 -1.11 -1.52
N ASP A 152 -14.21 -1.31 -2.55
CA ASP A 152 -13.77 -2.00 -3.77
C ASP A 152 -12.64 -1.24 -4.48
N ARG A 153 -12.70 0.09 -4.52
CA ARG A 153 -11.64 0.94 -5.10
C ARG A 153 -10.35 0.82 -4.30
N GLN A 154 -10.42 0.88 -2.97
CA GLN A 154 -9.26 0.79 -2.10
C GLN A 154 -8.60 -0.59 -2.15
N ILE A 155 -9.40 -1.66 -2.17
CA ILE A 155 -8.91 -3.03 -2.33
C ILE A 155 -8.24 -3.22 -3.69
N SER A 156 -8.84 -2.71 -4.77
CA SER A 156 -8.25 -2.76 -6.11
C SER A 156 -6.89 -2.05 -6.16
N ARG A 157 -6.77 -0.86 -5.55
CA ARG A 157 -5.51 -0.12 -5.45
C ARG A 157 -4.45 -0.92 -4.68
N TRP A 158 -4.85 -1.57 -3.59
CA TRP A 158 -3.95 -2.45 -2.83
C TRP A 158 -3.46 -3.61 -3.69
N GLN A 159 -4.36 -4.27 -4.42
CA GLN A 159 -4.01 -5.37 -5.33
C GLN A 159 -3.02 -4.93 -6.41
N ASP A 160 -3.26 -3.78 -7.04
CA ASP A 160 -2.38 -3.23 -8.07
C ASP A 160 -1.00 -2.84 -7.54
N PHE A 161 -0.93 -2.46 -6.27
CA PHE A 161 0.31 -2.00 -5.65
C PHE A 161 1.11 -3.16 -5.05
N THR A 162 0.49 -4.00 -4.22
CA THR A 162 1.15 -4.98 -3.37
C THR A 162 0.52 -6.38 -3.38
N GLY A 163 -0.60 -6.59 -4.08
CA GLY A 163 -1.17 -7.93 -4.26
C GLY A 163 -0.20 -8.90 -4.96
N MET A 164 -0.61 -10.15 -5.18
CA MET A 164 0.23 -11.19 -5.80
C MET A 164 0.87 -10.76 -7.13
N THR A 165 0.12 -10.03 -7.94
CA THR A 165 0.57 -9.46 -9.22
C THR A 165 0.85 -7.97 -9.14
N GLY A 166 0.84 -7.41 -7.93
CA GLY A 166 1.04 -5.99 -7.68
C GLY A 166 2.42 -5.52 -8.15
N ARG A 167 2.43 -4.38 -8.85
CA ARG A 167 3.62 -3.88 -9.55
C ARG A 167 4.86 -3.73 -8.68
N TRP A 168 4.69 -3.31 -7.41
CA TRP A 168 5.82 -3.06 -6.51
C TRP A 168 6.31 -4.31 -5.82
N ARG A 169 5.39 -5.24 -5.48
CA ARG A 169 5.74 -6.58 -5.02
C ARG A 169 6.51 -7.34 -6.10
N HIS A 170 6.00 -7.33 -7.33
CA HIS A 170 6.69 -7.94 -8.45
C HIS A 170 8.07 -7.31 -8.71
N ARG A 171 8.16 -5.97 -8.66
CA ARG A 171 9.42 -5.25 -8.86
C ARG A 171 10.47 -5.59 -7.81
N ILE A 172 10.11 -5.61 -6.52
CA ILE A 172 11.08 -5.91 -5.46
C ILE A 172 11.57 -7.34 -5.55
N TYR A 173 10.70 -8.32 -5.83
CA TYR A 173 11.11 -9.69 -6.00
C TYR A 173 12.00 -9.89 -7.22
N ASN A 174 11.72 -9.21 -8.32
CA ASN A 174 12.62 -9.24 -9.49
C ASN A 174 14.01 -8.66 -9.15
N MET A 175 14.08 -7.56 -8.39
CA MET A 175 15.36 -6.99 -7.95
C MET A 175 16.10 -7.96 -7.01
N THR A 176 15.40 -8.52 -6.03
CA THR A 176 15.97 -9.53 -5.11
C THR A 176 16.46 -10.74 -5.87
N HIS A 177 15.70 -11.24 -6.84
CA HIS A 177 16.09 -12.36 -7.70
C HIS A 177 17.36 -12.07 -8.50
N THR A 178 17.43 -10.87 -9.08
CA THR A 178 18.58 -10.47 -9.94
C THR A 178 19.85 -10.19 -9.14
N THR A 179 19.73 -9.64 -7.93
CA THR A 179 20.87 -9.16 -7.14
C THR A 179 21.28 -10.12 -6.03
N GLY A 180 20.42 -11.04 -5.62
CA GLY A 180 20.60 -11.85 -4.42
C GLY A 180 20.42 -11.07 -3.10
N ASP A 181 20.08 -9.79 -3.16
CA ASP A 181 20.02 -8.91 -2.00
C ASP A 181 18.58 -8.64 -1.53
N TRP A 182 18.23 -9.16 -0.35
CA TRP A 182 16.95 -8.90 0.31
C TRP A 182 16.75 -7.45 0.76
N ASN A 183 17.84 -6.70 0.91
CA ASN A 183 17.79 -5.29 1.28
C ASN A 183 17.75 -4.37 0.05
N SER A 184 17.60 -4.95 -1.14
CA SER A 184 17.48 -4.17 -2.38
C SER A 184 16.33 -3.17 -2.26
N SER A 185 16.58 -1.95 -2.76
CA SER A 185 15.58 -0.87 -2.80
C SER A 185 14.81 -0.59 -1.50
N PRO A 186 15.46 -0.05 -0.45
CA PRO A 186 14.80 0.29 0.83
C PRO A 186 13.57 1.18 0.65
N ARG A 187 13.55 2.04 -0.37
CA ARG A 187 12.41 2.92 -0.67
C ARG A 187 11.18 2.13 -1.13
N ILE A 188 11.35 1.10 -1.98
CA ILE A 188 10.23 0.25 -2.39
C ILE A 188 9.75 -0.57 -1.20
N GLN A 189 10.63 -1.13 -0.40
CA GLN A 189 10.26 -1.89 0.79
C GLN A 189 9.52 -1.02 1.80
N GLN A 190 9.96 0.23 2.02
CA GLN A 190 9.23 1.18 2.86
C GLN A 190 7.84 1.49 2.30
N SER A 191 7.70 1.64 0.97
CA SER A 191 6.38 1.84 0.36
C SER A 191 5.47 0.64 0.56
N LEU A 192 5.95 -0.58 0.36
CA LEU A 192 5.18 -1.81 0.58
C LEU A 192 4.74 -1.93 2.04
N LEU A 193 5.62 -1.60 3.00
CA LEU A 193 5.28 -1.57 4.41
C LEU A 193 4.10 -0.63 4.69
N HIS A 194 4.07 0.55 4.06
CA HIS A 194 2.95 1.48 4.19
C HIS A 194 1.61 0.90 3.67
N TRP A 195 1.67 -0.07 2.76
CA TRP A 195 0.52 -0.79 2.23
C TRP A 195 0.28 -2.14 2.92
N GLY A 196 0.84 -2.33 4.12
CA GLY A 196 0.60 -3.52 4.93
C GLY A 196 1.30 -4.77 4.42
N TYR A 197 2.38 -4.60 3.66
CA TYR A 197 3.09 -5.71 3.09
C TYR A 197 4.60 -5.64 3.39
N GLU A 198 5.12 -6.72 3.91
CA GLU A 198 6.55 -6.95 4.07
C GLU A 198 6.98 -8.16 3.25
N ILE A 199 8.06 -8.04 2.49
CA ILE A 199 8.59 -9.15 1.70
C ILE A 199 9.00 -10.30 2.61
N ASN A 200 8.66 -11.52 2.20
CA ASN A 200 8.99 -12.73 2.91
C ASN A 200 9.41 -13.84 1.92
N ARG A 201 10.04 -14.87 2.44
CA ARG A 201 10.56 -15.96 1.61
C ARG A 201 9.48 -16.80 0.96
N GLU A 202 8.38 -17.00 1.66
CA GLU A 202 7.26 -17.81 1.21
C GLU A 202 6.61 -17.22 -0.04
N ASP A 203 6.26 -15.95 0.02
CA ASP A 203 5.73 -15.21 -1.11
C ASP A 203 6.73 -15.08 -2.26
N TYR A 204 8.03 -14.93 -1.94
CA TYR A 204 9.08 -14.88 -2.94
C TYR A 204 9.18 -16.22 -3.70
N MET A 205 9.13 -17.36 -3.00
CA MET A 205 9.16 -18.67 -3.62
C MET A 205 7.95 -18.90 -4.53
N GLN A 206 6.76 -18.47 -4.09
CA GLN A 206 5.58 -18.53 -4.92
C GLN A 206 5.70 -17.64 -6.17
N TRP A 207 6.30 -16.46 -6.00
CA TRP A 207 6.60 -15.57 -7.13
C TRP A 207 7.60 -16.21 -8.11
N CYS A 208 8.68 -16.81 -7.62
CA CYS A 208 9.64 -17.57 -8.46
C CYS A 208 8.94 -18.67 -9.24
N SER A 209 8.14 -19.50 -8.58
CA SER A 209 7.43 -20.62 -9.23
C SER A 209 6.48 -20.16 -10.34
N SER A 210 5.97 -18.93 -10.23
CA SER A 210 5.08 -18.35 -11.23
C SER A 210 5.79 -17.70 -12.40
N ASN A 211 7.02 -17.22 -12.21
CA ASN A 211 7.75 -16.42 -13.20
C ASN A 211 8.94 -17.18 -13.82
N TYR A 212 9.53 -18.13 -13.10
CA TYR A 212 10.71 -18.90 -13.51
C TYR A 212 10.42 -20.38 -13.36
N LYS A 213 10.46 -21.13 -14.48
CA LYS A 213 10.10 -22.57 -14.53
C LYS A 213 11.31 -23.46 -14.80
N THR A 214 12.53 -22.95 -14.69
CA THR A 214 13.76 -23.66 -15.05
C THR A 214 14.55 -24.13 -13.84
N LEU A 215 15.43 -25.15 -14.07
CA LEU A 215 16.33 -25.68 -13.03
C LEU A 215 17.35 -24.64 -12.51
N GLU A 216 17.63 -23.62 -13.29
CA GLU A 216 18.54 -22.52 -12.94
C GLU A 216 18.07 -21.76 -11.68
N ASP A 217 16.77 -21.75 -11.42
CA ASP A 217 16.21 -21.14 -10.20
C ASP A 217 16.65 -21.86 -8.93
N ASP A 218 16.88 -23.18 -8.98
CA ASP A 218 17.36 -23.96 -7.84
C ASP A 218 18.81 -23.60 -7.48
N GLU A 219 19.67 -23.42 -8.48
CA GLU A 219 21.07 -23.02 -8.28
C GLU A 219 21.14 -21.60 -7.70
N TRP A 220 20.32 -20.71 -8.23
CA TRP A 220 20.27 -19.32 -7.74
C TRP A 220 19.77 -19.26 -6.29
N CYS A 221 18.73 -19.98 -5.94
CA CYS A 221 18.22 -20.05 -4.55
C CYS A 221 19.30 -20.57 -3.58
N HIS A 222 20.07 -21.56 -3.99
CA HIS A 222 21.19 -22.08 -3.21
C HIS A 222 22.29 -21.02 -3.01
N TYR A 223 22.64 -20.31 -4.07
CA TYR A 223 23.64 -19.24 -4.04
C TYR A 223 23.28 -18.12 -3.05
N VAL A 224 22.02 -17.72 -2.98
CA VAL A 224 21.55 -16.66 -2.06
C VAL A 224 21.11 -17.19 -0.69
N GLY A 225 21.33 -18.48 -0.42
CA GLY A 225 20.97 -19.11 0.85
C GLY A 225 19.47 -19.25 1.08
N LEU A 226 18.68 -19.28 0.01
CA LEU A 226 17.25 -19.54 0.03
C LEU A 226 17.00 -21.05 -0.18
N PRO A 227 15.94 -21.62 0.41
CA PRO A 227 15.53 -22.98 0.06
C PRO A 227 15.08 -23.04 -1.40
N SER A 228 15.45 -24.12 -2.09
CA SER A 228 15.04 -24.36 -3.48
C SER A 228 13.51 -24.38 -3.63
N PRO A 229 12.95 -23.85 -4.74
CA PRO A 229 11.53 -23.97 -5.06
C PRO A 229 10.99 -25.40 -4.93
N LYS A 230 11.80 -26.41 -5.26
CA LYS A 230 11.43 -27.83 -5.14
C LYS A 230 11.22 -28.29 -3.71
N ALA A 231 11.85 -27.66 -2.72
CA ALA A 231 11.69 -28.01 -1.30
C ALA A 231 10.27 -27.80 -0.80
N TYR A 232 9.46 -26.97 -1.48
CA TYR A 232 8.06 -26.65 -1.12
C TYR A 232 7.02 -27.40 -1.96
N MET A 233 7.44 -28.15 -3.00
CA MET A 233 6.51 -28.89 -3.86
C MET A 233 6.24 -30.33 -3.37
N THR A 234 6.77 -30.73 -2.23
CA THR A 234 6.68 -32.09 -1.68
C THR A 234 5.66 -32.24 -0.55
N TYR A 235 4.62 -31.39 -0.50
CA TYR A 235 3.50 -31.54 0.43
C TYR A 235 2.16 -31.48 -0.27
#